data_3791e228f57bdeb6a6672847c464bf0d
#
_entry.id   3791e228f57bdeb6a6672847c464bf0d
#
_cell.length_a   1.000
_cell.length_b   1.000
_cell.length_c   1.000
_cell.angle_alpha   90.00
_cell.angle_beta   90.00
_cell.angle_gamma   90.00
#
_symmetry.space_group_name_H-M   'P 1'
#
loop_
_entity.id
_entity.type
_entity.pdbx_description
1 polymer ?
#
loop_
_entity_poly.entity_id
_entity_poly.type
_entity_poly.pdbx_seq_one_letter_code
_entity_poly.pdbx_strand_id
1 'polypeptide(L)'
;MTFISITLIVTGLLIFLSQLSYARIAGEMYGYRDQMTVPRLRPLQKRADLIHCVHHSVHAVCGLLIILAAITLLRQASGMPVIWISASAWLLLAVDTIIYLINNKKHDLIGRRDDIKRKWKSEKVFCPEHDNEVSLFRTLRELTTKNLIRDIIHALVFAVLTLISV
;
A
#
# COMPACT_ATOMS: atom_id res chain seq x y z
N MET A 1 28.78 5.28 7.77
CA MET A 1 27.80 4.20 8.01
C MET A 1 26.79 4.52 9.12
N THR A 2 27.23 4.90 10.33
CA THR A 2 26.32 5.15 11.48
C THR A 2 25.20 6.15 11.20
N PHE A 3 25.49 7.30 10.54
CA PHE A 3 24.47 8.29 10.21
C PHE A 3 23.40 7.72 9.25
N ILE A 4 23.83 6.99 8.22
CA ILE A 4 22.91 6.36 7.25
C ILE A 4 22.01 5.36 7.96
N SER A 5 22.56 4.51 8.82
CA SER A 5 21.78 3.51 9.55
C SER A 5 20.77 4.14 10.50
N ILE A 6 21.11 5.21 11.20
CA ILE A 6 20.18 5.95 12.06
C ILE A 6 19.05 6.56 11.23
N THR A 7 19.37 7.18 10.11
CA THR A 7 18.37 7.76 9.19
C THR A 7 17.41 6.69 8.67
N LEU A 8 17.92 5.52 8.30
CA LEU A 8 17.10 4.39 7.85
C LEU A 8 16.20 3.85 8.95
N ILE A 9 16.69 3.78 10.20
CA ILE A 9 15.86 3.35 11.36
C ILE A 9 14.70 4.33 11.56
N VAL A 10 14.97 5.63 11.58
CA VAL A 10 13.93 6.65 11.74
C VAL A 10 12.92 6.60 10.59
N THR A 11 13.42 6.51 9.36
CA THR A 11 12.55 6.41 8.16
C THR A 11 11.70 5.14 8.20
N GLY A 12 12.30 4.00 8.51
CA GLY A 12 11.58 2.73 8.62
C GLY A 12 10.49 2.78 9.70
N LEU A 13 10.78 3.41 10.84
CA LEU A 13 9.80 3.59 11.93
C LEU A 13 8.63 4.49 11.48
N LEU A 14 8.90 5.59 10.81
CA LEU A 14 7.85 6.47 10.27
C LEU A 14 6.99 5.74 9.23
N ILE A 15 7.60 4.97 8.33
CA ILE A 15 6.88 4.12 7.37
C ILE A 15 6.00 3.12 8.13
N PHE A 16 6.58 2.36 9.06
CA PHE A 16 5.85 1.35 9.83
C PHE A 16 4.63 1.94 10.53
N LEU A 17 4.80 2.99 11.32
CA LEU A 17 3.72 3.58 12.10
C LEU A 17 2.63 4.18 11.20
N SER A 18 3.02 4.90 10.14
CA SER A 18 2.06 5.50 9.21
C SER A 18 1.25 4.44 8.45
N GLN A 19 1.92 3.41 7.93
CA GLN A 19 1.26 2.37 7.15
C GLN A 19 0.38 1.47 8.04
N LEU A 20 0.80 1.19 9.27
CA LEU A 20 -0.02 0.47 10.24
C LEU A 20 -1.31 1.23 10.58
N SER A 21 -1.21 2.56 10.76
CA SER A 21 -2.38 3.41 10.98
C SER A 21 -3.35 3.38 9.80
N TYR A 22 -2.86 3.44 8.56
CA TYR A 22 -3.69 3.33 7.36
C TYR A 22 -4.31 1.94 7.20
N ALA A 23 -3.57 0.87 7.49
CA ALA A 23 -4.10 -0.49 7.48
C ALA A 23 -5.25 -0.65 8.49
N ARG A 24 -5.09 -0.10 9.68
CA ARG A 24 -6.14 -0.10 10.71
C ARG A 24 -7.38 0.64 10.23
N ILE A 25 -7.24 1.87 9.71
CA ILE A 25 -8.37 2.67 9.21
C ILE A 25 -9.09 1.91 8.08
N ALA A 26 -8.36 1.32 7.15
CA ALA A 26 -8.96 0.54 6.06
C ALA A 26 -9.73 -0.68 6.58
N GLY A 27 -9.21 -1.36 7.61
CA GLY A 27 -9.89 -2.47 8.27
C GLY A 27 -11.17 -2.05 9.01
N GLU A 28 -11.12 -0.94 9.73
CA GLU A 28 -12.29 -0.35 10.38
C GLU A 28 -13.36 0.05 9.34
N MET A 29 -12.97 0.71 8.25
CA MET A 29 -13.87 1.08 7.16
C MET A 29 -14.53 -0.14 6.52
N TYR A 30 -13.80 -1.23 6.32
CA TYR A 30 -14.37 -2.48 5.83
C TYR A 30 -15.53 -2.98 6.71
N GLY A 31 -15.40 -2.91 8.03
CA GLY A 31 -16.44 -3.29 8.99
C GLY A 31 -17.70 -2.39 8.89
N TYR A 32 -17.50 -1.09 8.70
CA TYR A 32 -18.62 -0.14 8.65
C TYR A 32 -19.33 -0.07 7.30
N ARG A 33 -18.82 -0.66 6.21
CA ARG A 33 -19.42 -0.55 4.88
C ARG A 33 -20.82 -1.13 4.77
N ASP A 34 -21.19 -2.08 5.59
CA ASP A 34 -22.54 -2.64 5.59
C ASP A 34 -23.60 -1.64 6.02
N GLN A 35 -23.24 -0.66 6.85
CA GLN A 35 -24.13 0.38 7.37
C GLN A 35 -24.10 1.67 6.54
N MET A 36 -22.93 2.02 6.00
CA MET A 36 -22.68 3.34 5.41
C MET A 36 -22.77 3.35 3.88
N THR A 37 -22.71 2.20 3.21
CA THR A 37 -22.59 2.15 1.75
C THR A 37 -23.88 1.67 1.10
N VAL A 38 -24.27 2.33 0.02
CA VAL A 38 -25.40 1.92 -0.82
C VAL A 38 -25.25 0.46 -1.24
N PRO A 39 -26.28 -0.40 -1.13
CA PRO A 39 -26.16 -1.85 -1.35
C PRO A 39 -25.49 -2.22 -2.68
N ARG A 40 -25.74 -1.47 -3.74
CA ARG A 40 -25.16 -1.70 -5.07
C ARG A 40 -23.63 -1.56 -5.10
N LEU A 41 -23.07 -0.61 -4.35
CA LEU A 41 -21.61 -0.33 -4.34
C LEU A 41 -20.86 -1.08 -3.24
N ARG A 42 -21.58 -1.62 -2.25
CA ARG A 42 -21.02 -2.25 -1.07
C ARG A 42 -19.99 -3.35 -1.36
N PRO A 43 -20.26 -4.34 -2.24
CA PRO A 43 -19.30 -5.41 -2.49
C PRO A 43 -17.98 -4.90 -3.07
N LEU A 44 -18.05 -3.92 -3.99
CA LEU A 44 -16.87 -3.33 -4.60
C LEU A 44 -16.08 -2.49 -3.59
N GLN A 45 -16.78 -1.72 -2.75
CA GLN A 45 -16.16 -0.89 -1.72
C GLN A 45 -15.45 -1.76 -0.67
N LYS A 46 -16.12 -2.79 -0.15
CA LYS A 46 -15.51 -3.73 0.80
C LYS A 46 -14.28 -4.41 0.20
N ARG A 47 -14.34 -4.76 -1.07
CA ARG A 47 -13.18 -5.34 -1.75
C ARG A 47 -12.03 -4.37 -1.87
N ALA A 48 -12.30 -3.13 -2.23
CA ALA A 48 -11.30 -2.08 -2.32
C ALA A 48 -10.65 -1.79 -0.95
N ASP A 49 -11.44 -1.72 0.12
CA ASP A 49 -10.95 -1.52 1.49
C ASP A 49 -10.08 -2.69 1.95
N LEU A 50 -10.44 -3.94 1.63
CA LEU A 50 -9.64 -5.12 1.95
C LEU A 50 -8.28 -5.10 1.24
N ILE A 51 -8.26 -4.81 -0.07
CA ILE A 51 -7.01 -4.71 -0.83
C ILE A 51 -6.15 -3.58 -0.26
N HIS A 52 -6.76 -2.46 0.11
CA HIS A 52 -6.08 -1.32 0.71
C HIS A 52 -5.46 -1.68 2.07
N CYS A 53 -6.21 -2.42 2.91
CA CYS A 53 -5.71 -2.93 4.19
C CYS A 53 -4.48 -3.84 3.99
N VAL A 54 -4.57 -4.82 3.08
CA VAL A 54 -3.46 -5.74 2.76
C VAL A 54 -2.24 -4.95 2.27
N HIS A 55 -2.44 -4.04 1.32
CA HIS A 55 -1.37 -3.21 0.77
C HIS A 55 -0.62 -2.42 1.86
N HIS A 56 -1.35 -1.69 2.71
CA HIS A 56 -0.72 -0.95 3.81
C HIS A 56 -0.04 -1.87 4.83
N SER A 57 -0.57 -3.07 5.08
CA SER A 57 0.08 -4.05 5.95
C SER A 57 1.42 -4.52 5.37
N VAL A 58 1.48 -4.80 4.07
CA VAL A 58 2.75 -5.15 3.40
C VAL A 58 3.77 -4.04 3.53
N HIS A 59 3.38 -2.78 3.30
CA HIS A 59 4.30 -1.64 3.45
C HIS A 59 4.72 -1.38 4.89
N ALA A 60 3.86 -1.66 5.88
CA ALA A 60 4.26 -1.62 7.29
C ALA A 60 5.36 -2.66 7.57
N VAL A 61 5.21 -3.89 7.07
CA VAL A 61 6.26 -4.93 7.18
C VAL A 61 7.55 -4.49 6.47
N CYS A 62 7.46 -3.86 5.29
CA CYS A 62 8.64 -3.29 4.62
C CYS A 62 9.35 -2.25 5.49
N GLY A 63 8.61 -1.40 6.22
CA GLY A 63 9.19 -0.47 7.19
C GLY A 63 10.00 -1.18 8.29
N LEU A 64 9.48 -2.29 8.84
CA LEU A 64 10.21 -3.12 9.81
C LEU A 64 11.45 -3.77 9.19
N LEU A 65 11.38 -4.24 7.95
CA LEU A 65 12.52 -4.83 7.25
C LEU A 65 13.62 -3.80 6.98
N ILE A 66 13.26 -2.53 6.70
CA ILE A 66 14.23 -1.42 6.59
C ILE A 66 14.95 -1.21 7.93
N ILE A 67 14.23 -1.19 9.05
CA ILE A 67 14.81 -1.07 10.39
C ILE A 67 15.78 -2.22 10.66
N LEU A 68 15.36 -3.44 10.37
CA LEU A 68 16.17 -4.64 10.61
C LEU A 68 17.45 -4.62 9.76
N ALA A 69 17.36 -4.25 8.49
CA ALA A 69 18.52 -4.09 7.60
C ALA A 69 19.47 -3.01 8.14
N ALA A 70 18.95 -1.87 8.58
CA ALA A 70 19.74 -0.78 9.14
C ALA A 70 20.48 -1.16 10.44
N ILE A 71 19.82 -1.93 11.33
CA ILE A 71 20.44 -2.46 12.55
C ILE A 71 21.57 -3.45 12.19
N THR A 72 21.35 -4.30 11.18
CA THR A 72 22.34 -5.25 10.71
C THR A 72 23.57 -4.55 10.16
N LEU A 73 23.39 -3.50 9.35
CA LEU A 73 24.48 -2.65 8.86
C LEU A 73 25.21 -1.92 9.98
N LEU A 74 24.48 -1.44 11.00
CA LEU A 74 25.07 -0.76 12.16
C LEU A 74 25.99 -1.67 12.96
N ARG A 75 25.65 -2.96 13.06
CA ARG A 75 26.44 -3.97 13.76
C ARG A 75 27.62 -4.48 12.94
N GLN A 76 27.85 -3.93 11.75
CA GLN A 76 28.90 -4.37 10.82
C GLN A 76 28.86 -5.90 10.54
N ALA A 77 27.66 -6.48 10.57
CA ALA A 77 27.46 -7.86 10.20
C ALA A 77 27.77 -8.07 8.71
N SER A 78 28.08 -9.30 8.32
CA SER A 78 28.27 -9.65 6.90
C SER A 78 27.07 -9.21 6.07
N GLY A 79 27.25 -8.86 4.80
CA GLY A 79 26.17 -8.42 3.91
C GLY A 79 25.07 -9.46 3.68
N MET A 80 25.33 -10.75 3.91
CA MET A 80 24.37 -11.86 3.70
C MET A 80 23.01 -11.64 4.41
N PRO A 81 22.91 -11.24 5.69
CA PRO A 81 21.61 -10.98 6.33
C PRO A 81 20.81 -9.88 5.63
N VAL A 82 21.47 -8.82 5.16
CA VAL A 82 20.81 -7.71 4.44
C VAL A 82 20.24 -8.18 3.11
N ILE A 83 20.97 -9.05 2.40
CA ILE A 83 20.53 -9.66 1.14
C ILE A 83 19.25 -10.48 1.36
N TRP A 84 19.20 -11.31 2.40
CA TRP A 84 18.00 -12.09 2.73
C TRP A 84 16.83 -11.23 3.13
N ILE A 85 17.05 -10.16 3.91
CA ILE A 85 16.03 -9.19 4.27
C ILE A 85 15.45 -8.52 3.01
N SER A 86 16.33 -8.09 2.09
CA SER A 86 15.92 -7.46 0.83
C SER A 86 15.15 -8.43 -0.07
N ALA A 87 15.58 -9.67 -0.19
CA ALA A 87 14.90 -10.71 -0.96
C ALA A 87 13.49 -10.98 -0.41
N SER A 88 13.35 -11.04 0.93
CA SER A 88 12.05 -11.20 1.60
C SER A 88 11.12 -10.02 1.32
N ALA A 89 11.64 -8.79 1.34
CA ALA A 89 10.88 -7.60 1.02
C ALA A 89 10.41 -7.59 -0.43
N TRP A 90 11.26 -7.98 -1.38
CA TRP A 90 10.88 -8.08 -2.78
C TRP A 90 9.83 -9.15 -3.03
N LEU A 91 9.91 -10.29 -2.34
CA LEU A 91 8.86 -11.31 -2.41
C LEU A 91 7.52 -10.76 -1.92
N LEU A 92 7.50 -10.04 -0.80
CA LEU A 92 6.28 -9.42 -0.27
C LEU A 92 5.68 -8.39 -1.25
N LEU A 93 6.52 -7.52 -1.83
CA LEU A 93 6.08 -6.53 -2.83
C LEU A 93 5.56 -7.20 -4.10
N ALA A 94 6.19 -8.28 -4.56
CA ALA A 94 5.71 -9.04 -5.71
C ALA A 94 4.35 -9.68 -5.43
N VAL A 95 4.16 -10.27 -4.25
CA VAL A 95 2.86 -10.85 -3.83
C VAL A 95 1.79 -9.77 -3.77
N ASP A 96 2.07 -8.60 -3.19
CA ASP A 96 1.14 -7.47 -3.13
C ASP A 96 0.72 -7.01 -4.54
N THR A 97 1.69 -6.83 -5.43
CA THR A 97 1.44 -6.47 -6.83
C THR A 97 0.58 -7.52 -7.55
N ILE A 98 0.85 -8.81 -7.34
CA ILE A 98 0.05 -9.91 -7.92
C ILE A 98 -1.39 -9.87 -7.39
N ILE A 99 -1.57 -9.71 -6.08
CA ILE A 99 -2.90 -9.60 -5.45
C ILE A 99 -3.66 -8.42 -6.08
N TYR A 100 -3.00 -7.27 -6.23
CA TYR A 100 -3.58 -6.09 -6.85
C TYR A 100 -3.98 -6.36 -8.32
N LEU A 101 -3.10 -6.93 -9.13
CA LEU A 101 -3.36 -7.22 -10.54
C LEU A 101 -4.52 -8.22 -10.73
N ILE A 102 -4.56 -9.29 -9.93
CA ILE A 102 -5.65 -10.27 -9.96
C ILE A 102 -6.98 -9.59 -9.61
N ASN A 103 -7.01 -8.78 -8.56
CA ASN A 103 -8.24 -8.10 -8.14
C ASN A 103 -8.66 -7.02 -9.14
N ASN A 104 -7.69 -6.29 -9.73
CA ASN A 104 -7.98 -5.32 -10.79
C ASN A 104 -8.62 -6.01 -11.99
N LYS A 105 -8.05 -7.12 -12.47
CA LYS A 105 -8.59 -7.90 -13.60
C LYS A 105 -9.98 -8.47 -13.28
N LYS A 106 -10.17 -9.03 -12.09
CA LYS A 106 -11.43 -9.66 -11.68
C LYS A 106 -12.57 -8.65 -11.46
N HIS A 107 -12.27 -7.47 -10.94
CA HIS A 107 -13.27 -6.48 -10.52
C HIS A 107 -13.22 -5.20 -11.34
N ASP A 108 -12.35 -5.13 -12.33
CA ASP A 108 -12.16 -3.96 -13.21
C ASP A 108 -12.02 -2.65 -12.41
N LEU A 109 -11.10 -2.64 -11.43
CA LEU A 109 -10.93 -1.49 -10.53
C LEU A 109 -10.54 -0.21 -11.28
N ILE A 110 -9.70 -0.32 -12.31
CA ILE A 110 -9.27 0.81 -13.14
C ILE A 110 -10.44 1.33 -13.97
N GLY A 111 -11.16 0.45 -14.64
CA GLY A 111 -12.32 0.83 -15.45
C GLY A 111 -13.40 1.49 -14.59
N ARG A 112 -13.72 0.93 -13.43
CA ARG A 112 -14.69 1.53 -12.47
C ARG A 112 -14.27 2.91 -12.02
N ARG A 113 -12.99 3.12 -11.72
CA ARG A 113 -12.48 4.46 -11.38
C ARG A 113 -12.68 5.45 -12.53
N ASP A 114 -12.38 5.04 -13.75
CA ASP A 114 -12.47 5.90 -14.91
C ASP A 114 -13.92 6.19 -15.31
N ASP A 115 -14.83 5.24 -15.10
CA ASP A 115 -16.27 5.43 -15.26
C ASP A 115 -16.83 6.47 -14.28
N ILE A 116 -16.48 6.36 -12.99
CA ILE A 116 -16.87 7.34 -11.96
C ILE A 116 -16.34 8.73 -12.34
N LYS A 117 -15.08 8.82 -12.78
CA LYS A 117 -14.46 10.08 -13.21
C LYS A 117 -15.17 10.69 -14.42
N ARG A 118 -15.59 9.87 -15.40
CA ARG A 118 -16.34 10.33 -16.57
C ARG A 118 -17.72 10.85 -16.17
N LYS A 119 -18.43 10.09 -15.32
CA LYS A 119 -19.74 10.49 -14.79
C LYS A 119 -19.69 11.85 -14.09
N TRP A 120 -18.70 12.08 -13.23
CA TRP A 120 -18.56 13.37 -12.53
C TRP A 120 -18.26 14.55 -13.46
N LYS A 121 -17.63 14.30 -14.61
CA LYS A 121 -17.40 15.35 -15.61
C LYS A 121 -18.66 15.71 -16.40
N SER A 122 -19.56 14.75 -16.60
CA SER A 122 -20.77 14.90 -17.41
C SER A 122 -21.98 15.32 -16.60
N GLU A 123 -22.08 14.89 -15.34
CA GLU A 123 -23.24 15.14 -14.48
C GLU A 123 -22.87 16.10 -13.35
N LYS A 124 -23.47 17.29 -13.35
CA LYS A 124 -23.35 18.27 -12.26
C LYS A 124 -24.37 18.05 -11.14
N VAL A 125 -24.95 16.86 -11.03
CA VAL A 125 -26.06 16.58 -10.13
C VAL A 125 -25.57 16.01 -8.81
N PHE A 126 -25.92 16.67 -7.72
CA PHE A 126 -25.73 16.20 -6.34
C PHE A 126 -26.80 15.14 -6.03
N CYS A 127 -26.40 13.89 -5.78
CA CYS A 127 -27.29 12.85 -5.29
C CYS A 127 -26.69 12.14 -4.08
N PRO A 128 -27.49 11.52 -3.18
CA PRO A 128 -26.97 10.81 -2.00
C PRO A 128 -25.97 9.69 -2.32
N GLU A 129 -26.03 9.14 -3.53
CA GLU A 129 -25.04 8.15 -4.02
C GLU A 129 -23.67 8.78 -4.29
N HIS A 130 -23.62 10.09 -4.48
CA HIS A 130 -22.39 10.82 -4.84
C HIS A 130 -21.30 10.64 -3.78
N ASP A 131 -21.60 10.76 -2.49
CA ASP A 131 -20.61 10.61 -1.42
C ASP A 131 -20.02 9.20 -1.38
N ASN A 132 -20.82 8.19 -1.67
CA ASN A 132 -20.34 6.80 -1.80
C ASN A 132 -19.44 6.63 -3.04
N GLU A 133 -19.78 7.25 -4.16
CA GLU A 133 -18.95 7.25 -5.37
C GLU A 133 -17.63 8.01 -5.14
N VAL A 134 -17.68 9.17 -4.44
CA VAL A 134 -16.45 9.92 -4.06
C VAL A 134 -15.53 9.08 -3.18
N SER A 135 -16.08 8.41 -2.16
CA SER A 135 -15.33 7.53 -1.29
C SER A 135 -14.70 6.37 -2.08
N LEU A 136 -15.48 5.71 -2.92
CA LEU A 136 -14.99 4.62 -3.78
C LEU A 136 -13.92 5.12 -4.75
N PHE A 137 -14.11 6.27 -5.40
CA PHE A 137 -13.12 6.85 -6.30
C PHE A 137 -11.80 7.14 -5.59
N ARG A 138 -11.82 7.69 -4.38
CA ARG A 138 -10.61 7.95 -3.59
C ARG A 138 -9.85 6.65 -3.33
N THR A 139 -10.55 5.62 -2.83
CA THR A 139 -9.95 4.31 -2.56
C THR A 139 -9.36 3.70 -3.82
N LEU A 140 -10.09 3.69 -4.94
CA LEU A 140 -9.62 3.16 -6.21
C LEU A 140 -8.43 3.96 -6.77
N ARG A 141 -8.43 5.29 -6.64
CA ARG A 141 -7.30 6.13 -7.06
C ARG A 141 -6.05 5.82 -6.26
N GLU A 142 -6.17 5.61 -4.96
CA GLU A 142 -5.04 5.21 -4.14
C GLU A 142 -4.51 3.84 -4.51
N LEU A 143 -5.38 2.86 -4.71
CA LEU A 143 -5.00 1.54 -5.16
C LEU A 143 -4.29 1.53 -6.52
N THR A 144 -4.67 2.39 -7.46
CA THR A 144 -4.12 2.34 -8.83
C THR A 144 -2.82 3.12 -9.01
N THR A 145 -2.64 4.25 -8.35
CA THR A 145 -1.52 5.14 -8.62
C THR A 145 -0.51 5.17 -7.47
N LYS A 146 -1.01 5.37 -6.25
CA LYS A 146 -0.12 5.52 -5.10
C LYS A 146 0.53 4.19 -4.70
N ASN A 147 -0.16 3.07 -4.89
CA ASN A 147 0.39 1.75 -4.56
C ASN A 147 1.59 1.42 -5.43
N LEU A 148 1.44 1.54 -6.74
CA LEU A 148 2.54 1.26 -7.67
C LEU A 148 3.77 2.14 -7.38
N ILE A 149 3.56 3.42 -7.07
CA ILE A 149 4.66 4.32 -6.71
C ILE A 149 5.33 3.87 -5.41
N ARG A 150 4.57 3.46 -4.40
CA ARG A 150 5.13 2.96 -3.13
C ARG A 150 5.92 1.67 -3.34
N ASP A 151 5.39 0.72 -4.12
CA ASP A 151 6.09 -0.53 -4.44
C ASP A 151 7.44 -0.25 -5.09
N ILE A 152 7.47 0.65 -6.08
CA ILE A 152 8.70 1.05 -6.76
C ILE A 152 9.69 1.70 -5.78
N ILE A 153 9.23 2.64 -4.95
CA ILE A 153 10.10 3.32 -3.97
C ILE A 153 10.69 2.29 -3.00
N HIS A 154 9.89 1.39 -2.43
CA HIS A 154 10.40 0.38 -1.50
C HIS A 154 11.35 -0.60 -2.20
N ALA A 155 11.03 -1.03 -3.42
CA ALA A 155 11.93 -1.89 -4.20
C ALA A 155 13.29 -1.22 -4.44
N LEU A 156 13.31 0.08 -4.75
CA LEU A 156 14.55 0.85 -4.92
C LEU A 156 15.33 0.97 -3.60
N VAL A 157 14.65 1.23 -2.47
CA VAL A 157 15.32 1.27 -1.16
C VAL A 157 16.01 -0.05 -0.86
N PHE A 158 15.35 -1.19 -1.08
CA PHE A 158 15.96 -2.50 -0.86
C PHE A 158 17.05 -2.83 -1.87
N ALA A 159 16.98 -2.34 -3.11
CA ALA A 159 18.06 -2.46 -4.08
C ALA A 159 19.32 -1.69 -3.60
N VAL A 160 19.15 -0.47 -3.13
CA VAL A 160 20.26 0.33 -2.57
C VAL A 160 20.83 -0.33 -1.32
N LEU A 161 20.00 -0.83 -0.40
CA LEU A 161 20.44 -1.55 0.78
C LEU A 161 21.28 -2.79 0.41
N THR A 162 20.88 -3.55 -0.60
CA THR A 162 21.63 -4.69 -1.11
C THR A 162 22.98 -4.25 -1.66
N LEU A 163 23.02 -3.19 -2.48
CA LEU A 163 24.27 -2.67 -3.07
C LEU A 163 25.28 -2.17 -2.01
N ILE A 164 24.79 -1.56 -0.94
CA ILE A 164 25.66 -1.05 0.15
C ILE A 164 26.22 -2.20 1.00
N SER A 165 25.56 -3.36 1.00
CA SER A 165 25.90 -4.51 1.84
C SER A 165 26.86 -5.51 1.16
N VAL A 166 27.06 -5.39 -0.14
CA VAL A 166 28.05 -6.16 -0.93
C VAL A 166 29.39 -5.47 -0.93
#